data_468c4a2bda7bf039390fc82e414f5a1c
#
_entry.id   468c4a2bda7bf039390fc82e414f5a1c
#
_cell.length_a   1.000
_cell.length_b   1.000
_cell.length_c   1.000
_cell.angle_alpha   90.00
_cell.angle_beta   90.00
_cell.angle_gamma   90.00
#
_symmetry.space_group_name_H-M   'P 1'
#
loop_
_entity.id
_entity.type
_entity.pdbx_description
1 polymer ?
#
loop_
_entity_poly.entity_id
_entity_poly.type
_entity_poly.pdbx_seq_one_letter_code
_entity_poly.pdbx_strand_id
1 'polypeptide(L)'
;MNTAAILALSAVVVFCTVFAANNCVSSDYRHMDKESFWLFKAASYLDENDTLVNLGGLDTGLYTITGIVPTCEYFQTNGIGLPTLFEQQQRYVDDAATEYIIAVREAPLDVDLRYELVDSFHSDEPGYEEDYYLYKRKQ
;
A
#
# COMPACT_ATOMS: atom_id res chain seq x y z
N MET A 1 30.10 17.40 35.38
CA MET A 1 30.40 16.92 34.02
C MET A 1 31.01 18.10 33.27
N ASN A 2 32.16 17.90 32.59
CA ASN A 2 32.89 18.99 31.92
C ASN A 2 32.11 19.43 30.66
N THR A 3 31.96 20.72 30.40
CA THR A 3 31.25 21.30 29.26
C THR A 3 31.72 20.68 27.93
N ALA A 4 33.03 20.40 27.79
CA ALA A 4 33.57 19.71 26.63
C ALA A 4 33.02 18.29 26.44
N ALA A 5 32.81 17.56 27.52
CA ALA A 5 32.22 16.22 27.47
C ALA A 5 30.74 16.24 27.03
N ILE A 6 29.99 17.25 27.47
CA ILE A 6 28.59 17.45 27.05
C ILE A 6 28.54 17.75 25.56
N LEU A 7 29.37 18.66 25.06
CA LEU A 7 29.41 19.00 23.64
C LEU A 7 29.81 17.82 22.76
N ALA A 8 30.81 17.02 23.20
CA ALA A 8 31.22 15.83 22.46
C ALA A 8 30.10 14.78 22.42
N LEU A 9 29.41 14.53 23.53
CA LEU A 9 28.28 13.58 23.58
C LEU A 9 27.12 14.05 22.71
N SER A 10 26.79 15.35 22.75
CA SER A 10 25.76 15.92 21.90
C SER A 10 26.08 15.77 20.41
N ALA A 11 27.34 16.02 20.02
CA ALA A 11 27.79 15.84 18.63
C ALA A 11 27.67 14.38 18.18
N VAL A 12 28.04 13.41 19.04
CA VAL A 12 27.90 11.98 18.76
C VAL A 12 26.43 11.60 18.58
N VAL A 13 25.54 12.08 19.46
CA VAL A 13 24.10 11.78 19.35
C VAL A 13 23.53 12.32 18.05
N VAL A 14 23.85 13.58 17.70
CA VAL A 14 23.39 14.18 16.43
C VAL A 14 23.94 13.42 15.24
N PHE A 15 25.23 13.07 15.25
CA PHE A 15 25.83 12.28 14.18
C PHE A 15 25.15 10.91 14.02
N CYS A 16 24.96 10.17 15.11
CA CYS A 16 24.30 8.88 15.07
C CYS A 16 22.86 9.00 14.58
N THR A 17 22.12 10.04 15.00
CA THR A 17 20.73 10.25 14.54
C THR A 17 20.68 10.55 13.04
N VAL A 18 21.55 11.44 12.56
CA VAL A 18 21.61 11.77 11.12
C VAL A 18 22.07 10.57 10.31
N PHE A 19 23.07 9.83 10.79
CA PHE A 19 23.56 8.62 10.12
C PHE A 19 22.50 7.54 10.07
N ALA A 20 21.81 7.26 11.18
CA ALA A 20 20.71 6.30 11.22
C ALA A 20 19.55 6.72 10.29
N ALA A 21 19.20 8.00 10.28
CA ALA A 21 18.15 8.52 9.40
C ALA A 21 18.50 8.39 7.91
N ASN A 22 19.79 8.55 7.57
CA ASN A 22 20.25 8.44 6.18
C ASN A 22 20.43 6.98 5.72
N ASN A 23 20.63 6.04 6.65
CA ASN A 23 20.76 4.61 6.34
C ASN A 23 19.45 3.84 6.54
N CYS A 24 18.33 4.50 6.82
CA CYS A 24 17.03 3.87 6.79
C CYS A 24 16.70 3.44 5.34
N VAL A 25 16.11 2.27 5.19
CA VAL A 25 15.63 1.73 3.89
C VAL A 25 14.76 2.75 3.15
N SER A 26 14.06 3.60 3.87
CA SER A 26 13.26 4.71 3.32
C SER A 26 14.07 5.86 2.72
N SER A 27 15.42 5.85 2.79
CA SER A 27 16.23 6.94 2.20
C SER A 27 16.19 6.91 0.67
N ASP A 28 16.04 5.74 0.07
CA ASP A 28 15.97 5.57 -1.37
C ASP A 28 14.70 6.21 -1.95
N TYR A 29 13.61 6.19 -1.19
CA TYR A 29 12.35 6.83 -1.57
C TYR A 29 12.36 8.36 -1.57
N ARG A 30 13.32 9.00 -0.89
CA ARG A 30 13.43 10.47 -0.84
C ARG A 30 13.79 11.11 -2.18
N HIS A 31 14.37 10.31 -3.07
CA HIS A 31 14.82 10.75 -4.38
C HIS A 31 13.95 10.26 -5.53
N MET A 32 12.92 9.44 -5.22
CA MET A 32 11.97 8.99 -6.23
C MET A 32 11.00 10.12 -6.56
N ASP A 33 10.77 10.29 -7.85
CA ASP A 33 9.68 11.15 -8.30
C ASP A 33 8.35 10.50 -7.92
N LYS A 34 7.55 11.22 -7.14
CA LYS A 34 6.24 10.73 -6.68
C LYS A 34 5.37 10.31 -7.85
N GLU A 35 5.43 11.02 -8.97
CA GLU A 35 4.63 10.72 -10.16
C GLU A 35 5.04 9.41 -10.84
N SER A 36 6.28 8.96 -10.64
CA SER A 36 6.76 7.68 -11.17
C SER A 36 6.37 6.49 -10.32
N PHE A 37 6.03 6.72 -9.05
CA PHE A 37 5.70 5.65 -8.11
C PHE A 37 4.30 5.09 -8.38
N TRP A 38 4.21 3.77 -8.59
CA TRP A 38 2.97 3.10 -9.00
C TRP A 38 1.76 3.44 -8.13
N LEU A 39 1.98 3.61 -6.84
CA LEU A 39 0.94 3.89 -5.85
C LEU A 39 0.21 5.22 -6.12
N PHE A 40 0.95 6.27 -6.51
CA PHE A 40 0.34 7.55 -6.88
C PHE A 40 -0.39 7.48 -8.22
N LYS A 41 0.08 6.65 -9.14
CA LYS A 41 -0.65 6.38 -10.39
C LYS A 41 -1.97 5.67 -10.08
N ALA A 42 -1.95 4.62 -9.24
CA ALA A 42 -3.16 3.93 -8.81
C ALA A 42 -4.13 4.88 -8.08
N ALA A 43 -3.61 5.72 -7.16
CA ALA A 43 -4.40 6.70 -6.43
C ALA A 43 -5.07 7.74 -7.34
N SER A 44 -4.52 8.03 -8.53
CA SER A 44 -5.11 8.99 -9.47
C SER A 44 -6.44 8.54 -10.09
N TYR A 45 -6.78 7.26 -9.98
CA TYR A 45 -8.07 6.70 -10.42
C TYR A 45 -9.16 6.75 -9.36
N LEU A 46 -8.80 7.10 -8.11
CA LEU A 46 -9.63 6.96 -6.93
C LEU A 46 -9.96 8.33 -6.33
N ASP A 47 -11.17 8.45 -5.78
CA ASP A 47 -11.63 9.59 -5.00
C ASP A 47 -11.83 9.22 -3.53
N GLU A 48 -11.78 10.17 -2.62
CA GLU A 48 -11.95 9.94 -1.17
C GLU A 48 -13.29 9.30 -0.79
N ASN A 49 -14.31 9.45 -1.65
CA ASN A 49 -15.64 8.89 -1.45
C ASN A 49 -15.83 7.50 -2.08
N ASP A 50 -14.84 7.01 -2.83
CA ASP A 50 -14.90 5.68 -3.41
C ASP A 50 -14.78 4.59 -2.34
N THR A 51 -15.18 3.39 -2.68
CA THR A 51 -15.01 2.22 -1.83
C THR A 51 -13.98 1.28 -2.43
N LEU A 52 -13.06 0.80 -1.61
CA LEU A 52 -11.91 0.00 -2.03
C LEU A 52 -11.72 -1.20 -1.12
N VAL A 53 -11.31 -2.33 -1.69
CA VAL A 53 -10.74 -3.47 -0.96
C VAL A 53 -9.40 -3.89 -1.57
N ASN A 54 -8.43 -4.23 -0.70
CA ASN A 54 -7.12 -4.73 -1.09
C ASN A 54 -7.10 -6.26 -0.94
N LEU A 55 -6.96 -6.98 -2.05
CA LEU A 55 -6.93 -8.43 -2.09
C LEU A 55 -5.49 -8.96 -2.21
N GLY A 56 -5.10 -9.79 -1.25
CA GLY A 56 -3.86 -10.54 -1.31
C GLY A 56 -2.57 -9.76 -1.01
N GLY A 57 -2.66 -8.46 -0.79
CA GLY A 57 -1.51 -7.60 -0.50
C GLY A 57 -1.45 -7.14 0.95
N LEU A 58 -0.24 -6.75 1.37
CA LEU A 58 -0.05 -5.93 2.55
C LEU A 58 -0.64 -4.53 2.29
N ASP A 59 -0.78 -3.74 3.37
CA ASP A 59 -1.16 -2.33 3.22
C ASP A 59 -0.17 -1.61 2.29
N THR A 60 -0.67 -1.25 1.13
CA THR A 60 0.11 -0.54 0.11
C THR A 60 0.20 0.96 0.39
N GLY A 61 -0.44 1.46 1.45
CA GLY A 61 -0.57 2.88 1.74
C GLY A 61 -1.62 3.61 0.86
N LEU A 62 -2.37 2.87 0.03
CA LEU A 62 -3.33 3.46 -0.90
C LEU A 62 -4.46 4.19 -0.17
N TYR A 63 -4.97 3.61 0.92
CA TYR A 63 -5.96 4.28 1.79
C TYR A 63 -5.44 5.60 2.38
N THR A 64 -4.17 5.64 2.75
CA THR A 64 -3.54 6.85 3.30
C THR A 64 -3.40 7.95 2.25
N ILE A 65 -3.05 7.59 1.01
CA ILE A 65 -2.84 8.55 -0.08
C ILE A 65 -4.17 9.11 -0.60
N THR A 66 -5.17 8.24 -0.75
CA THR A 66 -6.50 8.64 -1.30
C THR A 66 -7.42 9.26 -0.26
N GLY A 67 -7.21 8.98 1.03
CA GLY A 67 -8.13 9.37 2.10
C GLY A 67 -9.36 8.47 2.21
N ILE A 68 -9.47 7.42 1.40
CA ILE A 68 -10.59 6.46 1.45
C ILE A 68 -10.66 5.82 2.83
N VAL A 69 -11.85 5.85 3.43
CA VAL A 69 -12.14 5.14 4.68
C VAL A 69 -12.64 3.73 4.35
N PRO A 70 -11.94 2.67 4.82
CA PRO A 70 -12.37 1.29 4.55
C PRO A 70 -13.81 1.03 5.01
N THR A 71 -14.64 0.48 4.13
CA THR A 71 -16.04 0.13 4.41
C THR A 71 -16.24 -1.37 4.68
N CYS A 72 -15.22 -2.18 4.38
CA CYS A 72 -15.20 -3.62 4.61
C CYS A 72 -14.35 -3.95 5.85
N GLU A 73 -14.81 -4.90 6.67
CA GLU A 73 -14.09 -5.34 7.88
C GLU A 73 -12.69 -5.90 7.54
N TYR A 74 -12.60 -6.69 6.46
CA TYR A 74 -11.35 -7.27 5.96
C TYR A 74 -10.91 -6.57 4.68
N PHE A 75 -10.67 -5.27 4.78
CA PHE A 75 -10.33 -4.41 3.64
C PHE A 75 -8.92 -4.63 3.06
N GLN A 76 -8.07 -5.38 3.76
CA GLN A 76 -6.71 -5.73 3.32
C GLN A 76 -6.26 -7.05 3.93
N THR A 77 -5.22 -7.66 3.35
CA THR A 77 -4.60 -8.90 3.84
C THR A 77 -3.30 -8.57 4.58
N ASN A 78 -3.30 -8.69 5.90
CA ASN A 78 -2.16 -8.33 6.76
C ASN A 78 -1.26 -9.52 7.11
N GLY A 79 -0.91 -10.39 6.17
CA GLY A 79 -0.02 -11.51 6.44
C GLY A 79 -0.53 -12.52 7.48
N ILE A 80 -1.73 -12.31 8.02
CA ILE A 80 -2.39 -13.21 8.95
C ILE A 80 -3.28 -14.13 8.12
N GLY A 81 -2.83 -15.36 7.90
CA GLY A 81 -3.57 -16.37 7.14
C GLY A 81 -4.79 -16.90 7.90
N LEU A 82 -5.79 -16.05 8.14
CA LEU A 82 -7.07 -16.47 8.68
C LEU A 82 -7.97 -16.99 7.53
N PRO A 83 -8.42 -18.23 7.56
CA PRO A 83 -9.34 -18.76 6.51
C PRO A 83 -10.58 -17.88 6.32
N THR A 84 -11.14 -17.37 7.42
CA THR A 84 -12.31 -16.47 7.40
C THR A 84 -12.05 -15.15 6.67
N LEU A 85 -10.84 -14.65 6.66
CA LEU A 85 -10.45 -13.43 5.94
C LEU A 85 -10.63 -13.63 4.42
N PHE A 86 -10.07 -14.70 3.88
CA PHE A 86 -10.16 -14.99 2.44
C PHE A 86 -11.60 -15.25 2.00
N GLU A 87 -12.38 -15.98 2.82
CA GLU A 87 -13.79 -16.22 2.54
C GLU A 87 -14.61 -14.91 2.52
N GLN A 88 -14.32 -13.99 3.45
CA GLN A 88 -15.01 -12.71 3.49
C GLN A 88 -14.57 -11.80 2.32
N GLN A 89 -13.30 -11.77 2.00
CA GLN A 89 -12.81 -11.03 0.84
C GLN A 89 -13.43 -11.56 -0.47
N GLN A 90 -13.54 -12.89 -0.61
CA GLN A 90 -14.25 -13.47 -1.76
C GLN A 90 -15.71 -13.02 -1.82
N ARG A 91 -16.42 -12.99 -0.70
CA ARG A 91 -17.80 -12.47 -0.65
C ARG A 91 -17.89 -11.02 -1.09
N TYR A 92 -16.93 -10.17 -0.72
CA TYR A 92 -16.92 -8.77 -1.18
C TYR A 92 -16.81 -8.68 -2.71
N VAL A 93 -16.05 -9.58 -3.33
CA VAL A 93 -15.96 -9.69 -4.79
C VAL A 93 -17.29 -10.16 -5.38
N ASP A 94 -17.84 -11.27 -4.85
CA ASP A 94 -19.07 -11.90 -5.34
C ASP A 94 -20.28 -10.96 -5.22
N ASP A 95 -20.36 -10.20 -4.14
CA ASP A 95 -21.43 -9.25 -3.86
C ASP A 95 -21.20 -7.88 -4.51
N ALA A 96 -20.05 -7.67 -5.17
CA ALA A 96 -19.60 -6.38 -5.69
C ALA A 96 -19.70 -5.25 -4.64
N ALA A 97 -19.22 -5.57 -3.41
CA ALA A 97 -19.41 -4.75 -2.23
C ALA A 97 -18.65 -3.43 -2.28
N THR A 98 -17.57 -3.35 -3.07
CA THR A 98 -16.78 -2.13 -3.26
C THR A 98 -16.81 -1.69 -4.72
N GLU A 99 -16.53 -0.42 -4.96
CA GLU A 99 -16.42 0.13 -6.31
C GLU A 99 -15.10 -0.27 -6.97
N TYR A 100 -14.02 -0.31 -6.18
CA TYR A 100 -12.70 -0.69 -6.64
C TYR A 100 -12.13 -1.86 -5.86
N ILE A 101 -11.28 -2.61 -6.53
CA ILE A 101 -10.44 -3.67 -5.98
C ILE A 101 -9.01 -3.40 -6.43
N ILE A 102 -8.06 -3.42 -5.49
CA ILE A 102 -6.63 -3.55 -5.81
C ILE A 102 -6.18 -4.96 -5.42
N ALA A 103 -5.57 -5.69 -6.35
CA ALA A 103 -5.13 -7.07 -6.13
C ALA A 103 -3.65 -7.21 -6.46
N VAL A 104 -2.96 -8.08 -5.69
CA VAL A 104 -1.57 -8.45 -5.92
C VAL A 104 -1.53 -9.74 -6.73
N ARG A 105 -0.74 -9.76 -7.82
CA ARG A 105 -0.61 -10.89 -8.73
C ARG A 105 -1.93 -11.27 -9.39
N GLU A 106 -2.25 -12.54 -9.48
CA GLU A 106 -3.52 -12.97 -10.04
C GLU A 106 -4.65 -12.73 -9.05
N ALA A 107 -5.64 -11.95 -9.45
CA ALA A 107 -6.83 -11.72 -8.67
C ALA A 107 -7.61 -13.03 -8.41
N PRO A 108 -8.38 -13.12 -7.30
CA PRO A 108 -9.28 -14.23 -7.07
C PRO A 108 -10.18 -14.49 -8.28
N LEU A 109 -10.44 -15.75 -8.54
CA LEU A 109 -10.98 -16.33 -9.77
C LEU A 109 -12.20 -15.64 -10.41
N ASP A 110 -13.00 -14.89 -9.69
CA ASP A 110 -14.27 -14.35 -10.17
C ASP A 110 -14.32 -12.80 -10.25
N VAL A 111 -13.15 -12.12 -10.07
CA VAL A 111 -13.08 -10.65 -10.19
C VAL A 111 -13.59 -10.19 -11.56
N ASP A 112 -13.21 -10.87 -12.63
CA ASP A 112 -13.56 -10.49 -14.00
C ASP A 112 -15.07 -10.55 -14.29
N LEU A 113 -15.85 -11.28 -13.53
CA LEU A 113 -17.31 -11.37 -13.73
C LEU A 113 -18.02 -10.07 -13.35
N ARG A 114 -17.60 -9.43 -12.25
CA ARG A 114 -18.24 -8.25 -11.68
C ARG A 114 -17.45 -6.96 -11.86
N TYR A 115 -16.17 -7.10 -12.14
CA TYR A 115 -15.23 -6.02 -12.24
C TYR A 115 -14.56 -6.04 -13.61
N GLU A 116 -14.04 -4.91 -14.03
CA GLU A 116 -13.20 -4.75 -15.21
C GLU A 116 -11.84 -4.19 -14.80
N LEU A 117 -10.79 -4.66 -15.46
CA LEU A 117 -9.44 -4.16 -15.24
C LEU A 117 -9.35 -2.71 -15.74
N VAL A 118 -8.95 -1.80 -14.85
CA VAL A 118 -8.71 -0.39 -15.15
C VAL A 118 -7.27 -0.20 -15.59
N ASP A 119 -6.32 -0.70 -14.78
CA ASP A 119 -4.89 -0.57 -15.03
C ASP A 119 -4.09 -1.63 -14.25
N SER A 120 -2.83 -1.80 -14.64
CA SER A 120 -1.87 -2.64 -13.94
C SER A 120 -0.58 -1.89 -13.67
N PHE A 121 0.03 -2.16 -12.52
CA PHE A 121 1.20 -1.45 -12.03
C PHE A 121 2.26 -2.44 -11.59
N HIS A 122 3.51 -2.17 -11.93
CA HIS A 122 4.66 -2.93 -11.46
C HIS A 122 5.36 -2.16 -10.34
N SER A 123 5.68 -2.85 -9.24
CA SER A 123 6.52 -2.32 -8.17
C SER A 123 7.94 -2.82 -8.33
N ASP A 124 8.86 -1.90 -8.57
CA ASP A 124 10.32 -2.17 -8.62
C ASP A 124 10.98 -2.03 -7.23
N GLU A 125 10.19 -2.10 -6.16
CA GLU A 125 10.74 -1.94 -4.80
C GLU A 125 11.67 -3.11 -4.45
N PRO A 126 12.90 -2.85 -4.01
CA PRO A 126 13.84 -3.90 -3.65
C PRO A 126 13.27 -4.85 -2.59
N GLY A 127 13.07 -6.10 -2.97
CA GLY A 127 12.48 -7.15 -2.12
C GLY A 127 10.95 -7.23 -2.15
N TYR A 128 10.29 -6.39 -2.93
CA TYR A 128 8.83 -6.37 -3.14
C TYR A 128 8.49 -6.14 -4.61
N GLU A 129 9.12 -6.90 -5.50
CA GLU A 129 8.79 -6.89 -6.92
C GLU A 129 7.46 -7.62 -7.12
N GLU A 130 6.39 -6.87 -7.28
CA GLU A 130 5.04 -7.41 -7.42
C GLU A 130 4.24 -6.62 -8.46
N ASP A 131 3.33 -7.32 -9.13
CA ASP A 131 2.36 -6.69 -10.03
C ASP A 131 1.06 -6.44 -9.27
N TYR A 132 0.52 -5.23 -9.42
CA TYR A 132 -0.74 -4.80 -8.84
C TYR A 132 -1.75 -4.54 -9.96
N TYR A 133 -2.99 -4.95 -9.75
CA TYR A 133 -4.08 -4.82 -10.69
C TYR A 133 -5.22 -4.05 -10.06
N LEU A 134 -5.61 -2.93 -10.67
CA LEU A 134 -6.74 -2.11 -10.24
C LEU A 134 -7.95 -2.46 -11.07
N TYR A 135 -9.02 -2.88 -10.41
CA TYR A 135 -10.29 -3.20 -11.03
C TYR A 135 -11.37 -2.23 -10.57
N LYS A 136 -12.32 -1.95 -11.46
CA LYS A 136 -13.52 -1.16 -11.20
C LYS A 136 -14.76 -2.03 -11.41
N ARG A 137 -15.76 -1.85 -10.54
CA ARG A 137 -17.05 -2.53 -10.67
C ARG A 137 -17.74 -2.13 -11.98
N LYS A 138 -18.20 -3.15 -12.72
CA LYS A 138 -19.02 -2.96 -13.93
C LYS A 138 -20.37 -2.34 -13.56
N GLN A 139 -20.83 -1.40 -14.38
CA GLN A 139 -22.13 -0.76 -14.22
C GLN A 139 -23.26 -1.64 -14.72
#